data_c3bc0c518421de21860dc46bf60b8de7
#
_entry.id   c3bc0c518421de21860dc46bf60b8de7
#
_cell.length_a   1.000
_cell.length_b   1.000
_cell.length_c   1.000
_cell.angle_alpha   90.00
_cell.angle_beta   90.00
_cell.angle_gamma   90.00
#
_symmetry.space_group_name_H-M   'P 1'
#
loop_
_entity.id
_entity.type
_entity.pdbx_description
1 polymer ?
#
loop_
_entity_poly.entity_id
_entity_poly.type
_entity_poly.pdbx_seq_one_letter_code
_entity_poly.pdbx_strand_id
1 'polypeptide(L)'
;MRDTILVIEDGSHLYEDTLAALQKFSSFVSKGSYFIVEDGIVTELGMKKKFNGGPQKATREFLKANNNFIIDRKWCDFFGPNATFNVNGYLKRIF
;
A
#
# COMPACT_ATOMS: atom_id res chain seq x y z
N MET A 1 3.28 9.95 26.29
CA MET A 1 3.54 8.84 25.37
C MET A 1 2.78 9.07 24.07
N ARG A 2 3.44 8.85 22.96
CA ARG A 2 2.78 9.00 21.65
C ARG A 2 2.19 7.67 21.23
N ASP A 3 0.97 7.70 20.72
CA ASP A 3 0.38 6.54 20.11
C ASP A 3 1.04 6.24 18.75
N THR A 4 1.26 4.97 18.48
CA THR A 4 1.71 4.52 17.18
C THR A 4 0.50 4.21 16.31
N ILE A 5 0.39 4.87 15.16
CA ILE A 5 -0.76 4.71 14.27
C ILE A 5 -0.32 3.98 13.01
N LEU A 6 -1.01 2.88 12.73
CA LEU A 6 -0.91 2.05 11.55
C LEU A 6 -2.23 2.18 10.80
N VAL A 7 -2.18 2.28 9.47
CA VAL A 7 -3.37 2.31 8.62
C VAL A 7 -3.40 1.08 7.72
N ILE A 8 -4.56 0.43 7.63
CA ILE A 8 -4.77 -0.72 6.74
C ILE A 8 -5.91 -0.36 5.78
N GLU A 9 -5.63 -0.43 4.47
CA GLU A 9 -6.62 -0.25 3.42
C GLU A 9 -7.03 -1.62 2.88
N ASP A 10 -8.26 -2.00 3.14
CA ASP A 10 -8.85 -3.28 2.71
C ASP A 10 -10.24 -3.03 2.11
N GLY A 11 -10.28 -2.17 1.11
CA GLY A 11 -11.52 -1.73 0.48
C GLY A 11 -11.85 -2.45 -0.81
N SER A 12 -12.30 -1.68 -1.81
CA SER A 12 -12.90 -2.20 -3.04
C SER A 12 -11.91 -2.79 -4.03
N HIS A 13 -10.62 -2.66 -3.84
CA HIS A 13 -9.52 -2.98 -4.76
C HIS A 13 -9.46 -2.06 -5.99
N LEU A 14 -10.37 -1.12 -6.17
CA LEU A 14 -10.32 -0.16 -7.27
C LEU A 14 -9.17 0.83 -7.07
N TYR A 15 -8.49 1.13 -8.17
CA TYR A 15 -7.39 2.10 -8.17
C TYR A 15 -7.79 3.43 -7.54
N GLU A 16 -8.92 3.98 -7.96
CA GLU A 16 -9.38 5.30 -7.50
C GLU A 16 -9.63 5.32 -6.00
N ASP A 17 -10.26 4.28 -5.47
CA ASP A 17 -10.60 4.20 -4.05
C ASP A 17 -9.35 4.02 -3.20
N THR A 18 -8.43 3.17 -3.65
CA THR A 18 -7.17 2.94 -2.95
C THR A 18 -6.29 4.19 -2.94
N LEU A 19 -6.20 4.88 -4.09
CA LEU A 19 -5.42 6.11 -4.17
C LEU A 19 -6.02 7.21 -3.27
N ALA A 20 -7.34 7.35 -3.27
CA ALA A 20 -8.03 8.30 -2.39
C ALA A 20 -7.74 8.02 -0.91
N ALA A 21 -7.77 6.75 -0.51
CA ALA A 21 -7.45 6.35 0.87
C ALA A 21 -6.00 6.67 1.22
N LEU A 22 -5.05 6.39 0.33
CA LEU A 22 -3.64 6.74 0.53
C LEU A 22 -3.46 8.24 0.72
N GLN A 23 -4.06 9.03 -0.14
CA GLN A 23 -3.96 10.50 -0.07
C GLN A 23 -4.60 11.06 1.19
N LYS A 24 -5.74 10.49 1.61
CA LYS A 24 -6.50 11.00 2.75
C LYS A 24 -5.90 10.60 4.11
N PHE A 25 -5.43 9.36 4.24
CA PHE A 25 -5.06 8.80 5.53
C PHE A 25 -3.56 8.64 5.76
N SER A 26 -2.71 8.87 4.75
CA SER A 26 -1.26 8.68 4.90
C SER A 26 -0.65 9.57 5.99
N SER A 27 -1.17 10.77 6.17
CA SER A 27 -0.66 11.71 7.19
C SER A 27 -0.89 11.22 8.62
N PHE A 28 -1.83 10.27 8.83
CA PHE A 28 -2.08 9.72 10.16
C PHE A 28 -1.09 8.64 10.57
N VAL A 29 -0.34 8.07 9.62
CA VAL A 29 0.64 7.02 9.91
C VAL A 29 1.81 7.62 10.68
N SER A 30 2.16 7.03 11.82
CA SER A 30 3.31 7.47 12.60
C SER A 30 4.61 7.18 11.87
N LYS A 31 5.62 8.06 12.03
CA LYS A 31 6.95 7.82 11.49
C LYS A 31 7.49 6.49 12.01
N GLY A 32 8.01 5.65 11.11
CA GLY A 32 8.46 4.30 11.42
C GLY A 32 7.36 3.25 11.40
N SER A 33 6.10 3.66 11.27
CA SER A 33 4.97 2.74 11.14
C SER A 33 4.58 2.56 9.67
N TYR A 34 3.45 1.92 9.41
CA TYR A 34 3.10 1.41 8.09
C TYR A 34 1.72 1.87 7.63
N PHE A 35 1.60 2.09 6.33
CA PHE A 35 0.33 2.05 5.60
C PHE A 35 0.31 0.74 4.82
N ILE A 36 -0.57 -0.17 5.18
CA ILE A 36 -0.67 -1.47 4.52
C ILE A 36 -1.80 -1.42 3.50
N VAL A 37 -1.45 -1.63 2.24
CA VAL A 37 -2.40 -1.72 1.13
C VAL A 37 -2.62 -3.19 0.82
N GLU A 38 -3.81 -3.69 1.12
CA GLU A 38 -4.13 -5.11 0.95
C GLU A 38 -4.51 -5.46 -0.48
N ASP A 39 -4.41 -6.74 -0.80
CA ASP A 39 -4.88 -7.36 -2.03
C ASP A 39 -4.25 -6.84 -3.33
N GLY A 40 -3.03 -6.32 -3.26
CA GLY A 40 -2.26 -5.99 -4.47
C GLY A 40 -2.07 -7.19 -5.40
N ILE A 41 -2.24 -8.40 -4.88
CA ILE A 41 -2.17 -9.65 -5.65
C ILE A 41 -3.17 -9.72 -6.81
N VAL A 42 -4.24 -8.93 -6.78
CA VAL A 42 -5.24 -8.93 -7.87
C VAL A 42 -4.61 -8.61 -9.22
N THR A 43 -3.56 -7.80 -9.27
CA THR A 43 -2.82 -7.54 -10.51
C THR A 43 -2.13 -8.80 -11.00
N GLU A 44 -1.50 -9.56 -10.10
CA GLU A 44 -0.81 -10.81 -10.42
C GLU A 44 -1.80 -11.90 -10.86
N LEU A 45 -3.04 -11.82 -10.41
CA LEU A 45 -4.11 -12.75 -10.79
C LEU A 45 -4.79 -12.37 -12.10
N GLY A 46 -4.28 -11.36 -12.83
CA GLY A 46 -4.83 -10.95 -14.11
C GLY A 46 -6.07 -10.07 -14.01
N MET A 47 -6.34 -9.49 -12.85
CA MET A 47 -7.55 -8.69 -12.60
C MET A 47 -7.32 -7.19 -12.73
N LYS A 48 -6.24 -6.79 -13.38
CA LYS A 48 -5.85 -5.37 -13.52
C LYS A 48 -6.95 -4.52 -14.15
N LYS A 49 -7.56 -4.98 -15.24
CA LYS A 49 -8.61 -4.23 -15.93
C LYS A 49 -9.86 -4.09 -15.06
N LYS A 50 -10.23 -5.16 -14.34
CA LYS A 50 -11.41 -5.17 -13.49
C LYS A 50 -11.35 -4.09 -12.41
N PHE A 51 -10.18 -3.83 -11.87
CA PHE A 51 -9.97 -2.86 -10.79
C PHE A 51 -9.28 -1.59 -11.24
N ASN A 52 -9.27 -1.31 -12.54
CA ASN A 52 -8.73 -0.10 -13.14
C ASN A 52 -7.25 0.14 -12.78
N GLY A 53 -6.50 -0.95 -12.68
CA GLY A 53 -5.08 -0.95 -12.28
C GLY A 53 -4.87 -1.42 -10.85
N GLY A 54 -5.90 -1.39 -10.03
CA GLY A 54 -5.93 -1.94 -8.68
C GLY A 54 -5.04 -1.27 -7.66
N PRO A 55 -4.86 -1.92 -6.49
CA PRO A 55 -4.05 -1.36 -5.40
C PRO A 55 -2.59 -1.11 -5.78
N GLN A 56 -1.98 -1.95 -6.60
CA GLN A 56 -0.58 -1.74 -7.01
C GLN A 56 -0.40 -0.46 -7.82
N LYS A 57 -1.32 -0.15 -8.73
CA LYS A 57 -1.26 1.11 -9.49
C LYS A 57 -1.42 2.31 -8.56
N ALA A 58 -2.35 2.23 -7.61
CA ALA A 58 -2.58 3.29 -6.64
C ALA A 58 -1.33 3.55 -5.79
N THR A 59 -0.70 2.49 -5.29
CA THR A 59 0.54 2.57 -4.51
C THR A 59 1.65 3.23 -5.32
N ARG A 60 1.83 2.81 -6.57
CA ARG A 60 2.87 3.35 -7.45
C ARG A 60 2.65 4.84 -7.70
N GLU A 61 1.42 5.26 -8.00
CA GLU A 61 1.11 6.68 -8.23
C GLU A 61 1.28 7.51 -6.95
N PHE A 62 0.86 6.97 -5.81
CA PHE A 62 1.06 7.63 -4.51
C PHE A 62 2.53 7.87 -4.21
N LEU A 63 3.38 6.87 -4.41
CA LEU A 63 4.81 6.98 -4.11
C LEU A 63 5.55 7.95 -5.04
N LYS A 64 5.05 8.16 -6.25
CA LYS A 64 5.61 9.19 -7.14
C LYS A 64 5.43 10.61 -6.57
N ALA A 65 4.33 10.83 -5.85
CA ALA A 65 3.96 12.15 -5.34
C ALA A 65 4.32 12.34 -3.86
N ASN A 66 4.74 11.28 -3.15
CA ASN A 66 4.97 11.35 -1.71
C ASN A 66 6.28 10.64 -1.33
N ASN A 67 7.27 11.44 -0.93
CA ASN A 67 8.60 10.94 -0.58
C ASN A 67 8.71 10.47 0.87
N ASN A 68 7.64 10.52 1.64
CA ASN A 68 7.66 10.16 3.05
C ASN A 68 7.54 8.65 3.30
N PHE A 69 7.25 7.88 2.25
CA PHE A 69 7.03 6.44 2.33
C PHE A 69 7.93 5.69 1.37
N ILE A 70 8.30 4.48 1.79
CA ILE A 70 8.99 3.51 0.92
C ILE A 70 8.26 2.16 1.01
N ILE A 71 8.41 1.33 -0.02
CA ILE A 71 7.97 -0.06 0.05
C ILE A 71 8.96 -0.83 0.90
N ASP A 72 8.49 -1.43 2.01
CA ASP A 72 9.33 -2.26 2.85
C ASP A 72 9.39 -3.67 2.29
N ARG A 73 10.47 -3.99 1.60
CA ARG A 73 10.66 -5.30 0.96
C ARG A 73 10.69 -6.46 1.95
N LYS A 74 11.08 -6.21 3.18
CA LYS A 74 11.14 -7.23 4.22
C LYS A 74 9.81 -7.98 4.36
N TRP A 75 8.72 -7.23 4.42
CA TRP A 75 7.39 -7.83 4.58
C TRP A 75 6.82 -8.35 3.27
N CYS A 76 7.10 -7.66 2.16
CA CYS A 76 6.68 -8.12 0.84
C CYS A 76 7.31 -9.47 0.48
N ASP A 77 8.53 -9.70 0.93
CA ASP A 77 9.36 -10.84 0.53
C ASP A 77 9.56 -11.87 1.64
N PHE A 78 8.83 -11.77 2.75
CA PHE A 78 9.03 -12.61 3.93
C PHE A 78 8.99 -14.12 3.62
N PHE A 79 8.07 -14.56 2.76
CA PHE A 79 7.93 -15.95 2.33
C PHE A 79 8.52 -16.21 0.93
N GLY A 80 9.27 -15.27 0.38
CA GLY A 80 9.80 -15.30 -0.98
C GLY A 80 9.47 -14.00 -1.71
N PRO A 81 10.09 -13.72 -2.88
CA PRO A 81 9.86 -12.46 -3.59
C PRO A 81 8.38 -12.22 -3.88
N ASN A 82 7.81 -11.18 -3.26
CA ASN A 82 6.39 -10.82 -3.35
C ASN A 82 5.41 -11.97 -3.03
N ALA A 83 5.81 -12.92 -2.19
CA ALA A 83 4.95 -14.03 -1.78
C ALA A 83 3.97 -13.59 -0.69
N THR A 84 3.06 -12.70 -1.05
CA THR A 84 2.06 -12.10 -0.17
C THR A 84 0.84 -11.67 -0.98
N PHE A 85 -0.35 -11.67 -0.36
CA PHE A 85 -1.52 -11.07 -0.97
C PHE A 85 -1.39 -9.54 -1.10
N ASN A 86 -0.55 -8.92 -0.29
CA ASN A 86 -0.33 -7.48 -0.26
C ASN A 86 0.91 -7.10 -1.08
N VAL A 87 0.95 -7.53 -2.34
CA VAL A 87 2.10 -7.31 -3.23
C VAL A 87 2.45 -5.82 -3.28
N ASN A 88 3.69 -5.48 -2.92
CA ASN A 88 4.21 -4.11 -2.83
C ASN A 88 3.37 -3.19 -1.92
N GLY A 89 2.60 -3.77 -0.99
CA GLY A 89 1.63 -3.02 -0.19
C GLY A 89 2.07 -2.64 1.22
N TYR A 90 3.29 -2.95 1.62
CA TYR A 90 3.81 -2.58 2.94
C TYR A 90 4.62 -1.29 2.83
N LEU A 91 3.94 -0.15 3.05
CA LEU A 91 4.53 1.18 2.92
C LEU A 91 4.97 1.69 4.28
N LYS A 92 6.27 1.83 4.48
CA LYS A 92 6.84 2.35 5.73
C LYS A 92 7.01 3.85 5.64
N ARG A 93 6.54 4.57 6.64
CA ARG A 93 6.77 6.02 6.73
C ARG A 93 8.16 6.28 7.29
N ILE A 94 8.97 7.00 6.51
CA ILE A 94 10.37 7.31 6.87
C ILE A 94 10.61 8.76 7.27
N PHE A 95 9.66 9.66 7.00
CA PHE A 95 9.76 11.07 7.42
C PHE A 95 8.57 11.54 8.24
#